data_338875bd64d79ec44683ad6952205786
#
_entry.id   338875bd64d79ec44683ad6952205786
#
_cell.length_a   1.000
_cell.length_b   1.000
_cell.length_c   1.000
_cell.angle_alpha   90.00
_cell.angle_beta   90.00
_cell.angle_gamma   90.00
#
_symmetry.space_group_name_H-M   'P 1'
#
loop_
_entity.id
_entity.type
_entity.pdbx_description
1 polymer ?
#
loop_
_entity_poly.entity_id
_entity_poly.type
_entity_poly.pdbx_seq_one_letter_code
_entity_poly.pdbx_strand_id
1 'polypeptide(L)'
;MGEAKRRKQTGAPSPARKNNKKPLLIAGALVVVAAVAAALYFLTTPPAPSSDALPVAAPNADEFPAIVDQYGISVGSEDAPVVVREFADYQCPACARFAEASQRLKQEYVETGKVRFVYFDLPLRQHQNAMPAAQAARCAGDQGQYWAMHDKLYDAQGEWSGSNDPVATFTRYANGMDLEERRFRRCLETELHKEAVEQSLQVAVQMRVSSTPTVMVDNIQLTRPGWGQLSAVVERELAKAE
;
A
#
# COMPACT_ATOMS: atom_id res chain seq x y z
N MET A 1 -30.06 -6.79 97.28
CA MET A 1 -29.87 -5.28 97.30
C MET A 1 -29.45 -4.86 95.98
N GLY A 2 -30.17 -3.95 95.24
CA GLY A 2 -29.76 -3.42 93.99
C GLY A 2 -30.98 -3.09 93.09
N GLU A 3 -31.37 -1.82 93.15
CA GLU A 3 -32.57 -1.24 92.52
C GLU A 3 -32.55 -1.32 90.99
N ALA A 4 -33.63 -1.72 90.42
CA ALA A 4 -33.96 -1.64 88.98
C ALA A 4 -34.42 -0.24 88.63
N LYS A 5 -33.61 0.55 87.90
CA LYS A 5 -33.95 1.88 87.42
C LYS A 5 -34.68 1.78 86.09
N ARG A 6 -36.02 2.02 86.13
CA ARG A 6 -36.92 2.14 85.00
C ARG A 6 -36.54 3.33 84.08
N ARG A 7 -36.16 3.11 82.86
CA ARG A 7 -36.03 4.15 81.86
C ARG A 7 -37.30 4.21 81.00
N LYS A 8 -37.98 5.34 81.04
CA LYS A 8 -39.13 5.69 80.17
C LYS A 8 -38.70 5.71 78.72
N GLN A 9 -39.39 4.99 77.86
CA GLN A 9 -39.29 5.10 76.42
C GLN A 9 -40.06 6.37 75.98
N THR A 10 -39.34 7.35 75.50
CA THR A 10 -39.92 8.47 74.73
C THR A 10 -39.96 8.05 73.28
N GLY A 11 -41.16 7.93 72.73
CA GLY A 11 -41.40 7.61 71.32
C GLY A 11 -41.00 8.82 70.45
N ALA A 12 -39.93 8.67 69.71
CA ALA A 12 -39.61 9.57 68.61
C ALA A 12 -40.18 9.02 67.30
N PRO A 13 -40.83 9.83 66.45
CA PRO A 13 -41.39 9.36 65.18
C PRO A 13 -40.26 9.00 64.20
N SER A 14 -40.42 7.86 63.54
CA SER A 14 -39.48 7.42 62.48
C SER A 14 -39.46 8.41 61.31
N PRO A 15 -38.29 8.77 60.76
CA PRO A 15 -38.23 9.64 59.59
C PRO A 15 -38.88 9.01 58.36
N ALA A 16 -39.79 9.73 57.74
CA ALA A 16 -40.48 9.31 56.53
C ALA A 16 -39.45 9.08 55.42
N ARG A 17 -39.38 7.86 54.86
CA ARG A 17 -38.54 7.45 53.73
C ARG A 17 -38.99 8.19 52.50
N LYS A 18 -38.30 9.30 52.15
CA LYS A 18 -38.47 10.03 50.87
C LYS A 18 -38.15 9.08 49.72
N ASN A 19 -39.16 8.67 48.97
CA ASN A 19 -39.03 7.86 47.77
C ASN A 19 -38.48 8.72 46.62
N ASN A 20 -37.16 8.82 46.52
CA ASN A 20 -36.49 9.55 45.43
C ASN A 20 -36.51 8.72 44.16
N LYS A 21 -37.64 8.66 43.44
CA LYS A 21 -37.77 8.00 42.15
C LYS A 21 -37.17 8.84 40.97
N LYS A 22 -36.86 10.13 41.22
CA LYS A 22 -36.33 11.07 40.21
C LYS A 22 -35.01 10.63 39.60
N PRO A 23 -33.96 10.15 40.33
CA PRO A 23 -32.72 9.74 39.70
C PRO A 23 -32.88 8.50 38.81
N LEU A 24 -33.78 7.58 39.12
CA LEU A 24 -34.04 6.38 38.37
C LEU A 24 -34.72 6.68 36.99
N LEU A 25 -35.60 7.67 36.96
CA LEU A 25 -36.25 8.14 35.73
C LEU A 25 -35.27 8.89 34.82
N ILE A 26 -34.35 9.67 35.37
CA ILE A 26 -33.30 10.36 34.59
C ILE A 26 -32.32 9.34 34.00
N ALA A 27 -31.89 8.36 34.78
CA ALA A 27 -31.02 7.29 34.28
C ALA A 27 -31.68 6.49 33.14
N GLY A 28 -32.95 6.15 33.25
CA GLY A 28 -33.75 5.49 32.23
C GLY A 28 -33.86 6.31 30.92
N ALA A 29 -34.11 7.62 31.05
CA ALA A 29 -34.16 8.53 29.89
C ALA A 29 -32.82 8.64 29.16
N LEU A 30 -31.70 8.70 29.88
CA LEU A 30 -30.35 8.72 29.27
C LEU A 30 -30.01 7.44 28.50
N VAL A 31 -30.43 6.27 29.05
CA VAL A 31 -30.22 5.00 28.34
C VAL A 31 -31.04 4.95 27.04
N VAL A 32 -32.29 5.43 27.07
CA VAL A 32 -33.12 5.49 25.86
C VAL A 32 -32.54 6.42 24.82
N VAL A 33 -32.07 7.62 25.22
CA VAL A 33 -31.43 8.56 24.32
C VAL A 33 -30.14 7.98 23.71
N ALA A 34 -29.32 7.30 24.51
CA ALA A 34 -28.11 6.63 24.01
C ALA A 34 -28.42 5.49 23.04
N ALA A 35 -29.48 4.70 23.32
CA ALA A 35 -29.92 3.63 22.43
C ALA A 35 -30.48 4.17 21.10
N VAL A 36 -31.25 5.26 21.14
CA VAL A 36 -31.75 5.94 19.92
C VAL A 36 -30.61 6.55 19.12
N ALA A 37 -29.65 7.20 19.77
CA ALA A 37 -28.47 7.76 19.11
C ALA A 37 -27.62 6.66 18.47
N ALA A 38 -27.38 5.53 19.14
CA ALA A 38 -26.69 4.39 18.59
C ALA A 38 -27.45 3.78 17.40
N ALA A 39 -28.75 3.61 17.50
CA ALA A 39 -29.58 3.11 16.40
C ALA A 39 -29.54 4.04 15.18
N LEU A 40 -29.63 5.35 15.38
CA LEU A 40 -29.49 6.34 14.31
C LEU A 40 -28.08 6.33 13.70
N TYR A 41 -27.05 6.19 14.50
CA TYR A 41 -25.68 6.05 14.03
C TYR A 41 -25.52 4.81 13.12
N PHE A 42 -25.99 3.62 13.54
CA PHE A 42 -25.93 2.40 12.74
C PHE A 42 -26.83 2.43 11.49
N LEU A 43 -27.95 3.15 11.53
CA LEU A 43 -28.85 3.29 10.37
C LEU A 43 -28.37 4.34 9.36
N THR A 44 -27.58 5.34 9.79
CA THR A 44 -27.11 6.41 8.93
C THR A 44 -25.67 6.24 8.47
N THR A 45 -24.85 5.42 9.15
CA THR A 45 -23.51 5.06 8.67
C THR A 45 -23.64 4.04 7.54
N PRO A 46 -23.14 4.35 6.33
CA PRO A 46 -23.08 3.34 5.28
C PRO A 46 -22.25 2.16 5.77
N PRO A 47 -22.63 0.92 5.43
CA PRO A 47 -21.84 -0.25 5.78
C PRO A 47 -20.42 -0.05 5.29
N ALA A 48 -19.43 -0.36 6.13
CA ALA A 48 -18.04 -0.37 5.70
C ALA A 48 -17.94 -1.21 4.42
N PRO A 49 -17.24 -0.74 3.37
CA PRO A 49 -17.11 -1.50 2.14
C PRO A 49 -16.62 -2.90 2.49
N SER A 50 -17.32 -3.92 1.99
CA SER A 50 -16.94 -5.32 2.22
C SER A 50 -15.49 -5.48 1.76
N SER A 51 -14.65 -6.14 2.56
CA SER A 51 -13.24 -6.37 2.23
C SER A 51 -13.04 -7.11 0.90
N ASP A 52 -14.11 -7.64 0.33
CA ASP A 52 -14.13 -8.42 -0.91
C ASP A 52 -14.54 -7.60 -2.14
N ALA A 53 -15.06 -6.38 -1.98
CA ALA A 53 -15.37 -5.53 -3.11
C ALA A 53 -14.09 -5.10 -3.83
N LEU A 54 -14.05 -5.29 -5.14
CA LEU A 54 -12.94 -4.80 -5.97
C LEU A 54 -12.92 -3.28 -5.95
N PRO A 55 -11.73 -2.65 -5.86
CA PRO A 55 -11.61 -1.21 -5.92
C PRO A 55 -12.14 -0.68 -7.25
N VAL A 56 -12.69 0.52 -7.21
CA VAL A 56 -13.13 1.28 -8.38
C VAL A 56 -12.43 2.64 -8.36
N ALA A 57 -12.36 3.29 -9.50
CA ALA A 57 -11.87 4.66 -9.55
C ALA A 57 -12.72 5.55 -8.63
N ALA A 58 -12.09 6.49 -7.95
CA ALA A 58 -12.83 7.46 -7.14
C ALA A 58 -13.82 8.24 -8.04
N PRO A 59 -15.03 8.55 -7.56
CA PRO A 59 -15.95 9.42 -8.31
C PRO A 59 -15.26 10.76 -8.56
N ASN A 60 -15.02 11.17 -9.75
CA ASN A 60 -14.24 12.35 -10.16
C ASN A 60 -12.70 12.18 -10.07
N ALA A 61 -12.18 10.96 -10.05
CA ALA A 61 -10.75 10.76 -10.27
C ALA A 61 -10.43 11.16 -11.71
N ASP A 62 -9.52 12.12 -11.86
CA ASP A 62 -8.93 12.42 -13.17
C ASP A 62 -8.25 11.15 -13.71
N GLU A 63 -8.22 11.02 -15.04
CA GLU A 63 -7.43 9.96 -15.67
C GLU A 63 -5.96 10.10 -15.26
N PHE A 64 -5.30 8.97 -15.08
CA PHE A 64 -3.87 8.99 -14.80
C PHE A 64 -3.14 9.66 -15.98
N PRO A 65 -2.32 10.70 -15.74
CA PRO A 65 -1.69 11.45 -16.82
C PRO A 65 -0.60 10.59 -17.50
N ALA A 66 -0.96 9.95 -18.62
CA ALA A 66 -0.07 9.01 -19.33
C ALA A 66 1.29 9.62 -19.71
N ILE A 67 1.38 10.95 -19.84
CA ILE A 67 2.64 11.65 -20.12
C ILE A 67 3.73 11.39 -19.07
N VAL A 68 3.38 11.05 -17.83
CA VAL A 68 4.37 10.78 -16.78
C VAL A 68 4.96 9.38 -16.89
N ASP A 69 4.38 8.48 -17.69
CA ASP A 69 4.90 7.12 -17.91
C ASP A 69 6.31 7.11 -18.49
N GLN A 70 6.72 8.19 -19.19
CA GLN A 70 8.09 8.35 -19.69
C GLN A 70 9.17 8.38 -18.59
N TYR A 71 8.80 8.64 -17.33
CA TYR A 71 9.73 8.64 -16.19
C TYR A 71 9.80 7.27 -15.49
N GLY A 72 8.90 6.35 -15.84
CA GLY A 72 8.97 4.94 -15.46
C GLY A 72 9.72 4.10 -16.49
N ILE A 73 9.83 2.81 -16.19
CA ILE A 73 10.31 1.82 -17.17
C ILE A 73 9.13 0.93 -17.55
N SER A 74 8.83 0.86 -18.84
CA SER A 74 7.67 0.13 -19.34
C SER A 74 8.05 -1.15 -20.08
N VAL A 75 7.11 -2.09 -20.09
CA VAL A 75 7.12 -3.31 -20.91
C VAL A 75 5.71 -3.62 -21.39
N GLY A 76 5.60 -4.20 -22.57
CA GLY A 76 4.34 -4.49 -23.25
C GLY A 76 4.05 -3.53 -24.40
N SER A 77 2.93 -3.76 -25.08
CA SER A 77 2.51 -2.92 -26.20
C SER A 77 2.13 -1.51 -25.74
N GLU A 78 2.50 -0.51 -26.52
CA GLU A 78 2.01 0.86 -26.30
C GLU A 78 0.49 0.99 -26.53
N ASP A 79 -0.05 0.11 -27.38
CA ASP A 79 -1.49 0.04 -27.71
C ASP A 79 -2.26 -0.91 -26.77
N ALA A 80 -1.66 -1.39 -25.69
CA ALA A 80 -2.33 -2.27 -24.73
C ALA A 80 -3.57 -1.56 -24.14
N PRO A 81 -4.73 -2.24 -24.11
CA PRO A 81 -5.99 -1.63 -23.64
C PRO A 81 -5.99 -1.29 -22.15
N VAL A 82 -5.11 -1.89 -21.36
CA VAL A 82 -5.01 -1.64 -19.90
C VAL A 82 -3.57 -1.33 -19.53
N VAL A 83 -3.37 -0.32 -18.69
CA VAL A 83 -2.04 0.05 -18.17
C VAL A 83 -1.96 -0.21 -16.67
N VAL A 84 -1.02 -1.05 -16.27
CA VAL A 84 -0.71 -1.27 -14.84
C VAL A 84 0.54 -0.47 -14.48
N ARG A 85 0.45 0.33 -13.41
CA ARG A 85 1.55 1.15 -12.90
C ARG A 85 1.88 0.74 -11.48
N GLU A 86 3.16 0.53 -11.21
CA GLU A 86 3.67 0.18 -9.89
C GLU A 86 4.69 1.22 -9.43
N PHE A 87 4.45 1.85 -8.28
CA PHE A 87 5.41 2.69 -7.57
C PHE A 87 6.01 1.87 -6.43
N ALA A 88 7.30 1.57 -6.53
CA ALA A 88 7.90 0.62 -5.62
C ALA A 88 9.37 0.91 -5.31
N ASP A 89 9.83 0.31 -4.23
CA ASP A 89 11.18 0.39 -3.70
C ASP A 89 11.78 -1.03 -3.64
N TYR A 90 12.90 -1.24 -4.29
CA TYR A 90 13.56 -2.55 -4.31
C TYR A 90 13.94 -3.07 -2.94
N GLN A 91 14.19 -2.19 -1.97
CA GLN A 91 14.54 -2.60 -0.60
C GLN A 91 13.29 -2.76 0.31
N CYS A 92 12.09 -2.39 -0.15
CA CYS A 92 10.87 -2.52 0.63
C CYS A 92 10.41 -3.99 0.69
N PRO A 93 10.24 -4.60 1.89
CA PRO A 93 9.78 -5.98 2.00
C PRO A 93 8.37 -6.22 1.47
N ALA A 94 7.51 -5.18 1.48
CA ALA A 94 6.17 -5.29 0.93
C ALA A 94 6.19 -5.35 -0.60
N CYS A 95 7.12 -4.61 -1.25
CA CYS A 95 7.33 -4.67 -2.70
C CYS A 95 7.88 -6.04 -3.11
N ALA A 96 8.83 -6.60 -2.37
CA ALA A 96 9.33 -7.95 -2.63
C ALA A 96 8.20 -9.01 -2.57
N ARG A 97 7.26 -8.87 -1.62
CA ARG A 97 6.09 -9.77 -1.59
C ARG A 97 5.13 -9.58 -2.76
N PHE A 98 5.09 -8.40 -3.35
CA PHE A 98 4.26 -8.13 -4.53
C PHE A 98 4.95 -8.56 -5.83
N ALA A 99 6.27 -8.70 -5.86
CA ALA A 99 7.06 -9.01 -7.05
C ALA A 99 6.58 -10.28 -7.79
N GLU A 100 6.14 -11.32 -7.07
CA GLU A 100 5.53 -12.51 -7.68
C GLU A 100 4.28 -12.15 -8.50
N ALA A 101 3.44 -11.25 -8.00
CA ALA A 101 2.24 -10.82 -8.71
C ALA A 101 2.58 -10.02 -9.97
N SER A 102 3.63 -9.17 -9.94
CA SER A 102 4.08 -8.43 -11.12
C SER A 102 4.78 -9.33 -12.15
N GLN A 103 5.50 -10.35 -11.72
CA GLN A 103 6.04 -11.39 -12.64
C GLN A 103 4.92 -12.14 -13.37
N ARG A 104 3.89 -12.57 -12.63
CA ARG A 104 2.72 -13.21 -13.24
C ARG A 104 1.96 -12.27 -14.19
N LEU A 105 1.82 -10.99 -13.84
CA LEU A 105 1.22 -9.99 -14.71
C LEU A 105 1.98 -9.91 -16.05
N LYS A 106 3.32 -9.89 -16.00
CA LYS A 106 4.15 -9.87 -17.20
C LYS A 106 3.90 -11.09 -18.08
N GLN A 107 3.88 -12.30 -17.50
CA GLN A 107 3.69 -13.56 -18.21
C GLN A 107 2.27 -13.73 -18.77
N GLU A 108 1.25 -13.43 -17.97
CA GLU A 108 -0.14 -13.76 -18.32
C GLU A 108 -0.81 -12.68 -19.19
N TYR A 109 -0.41 -11.38 -19.04
CA TYR A 109 -1.10 -10.28 -19.71
C TYR A 109 -0.18 -9.40 -20.57
N VAL A 110 1.05 -9.14 -20.15
CA VAL A 110 1.95 -8.26 -20.92
C VAL A 110 2.45 -8.97 -22.17
N GLU A 111 2.89 -10.21 -22.06
CA GLU A 111 3.36 -11.02 -23.21
C GLU A 111 2.25 -11.28 -24.24
N THR A 112 0.99 -11.23 -23.81
CA THR A 112 -0.17 -11.37 -24.70
C THR A 112 -0.66 -10.05 -25.31
N GLY A 113 0.00 -8.93 -25.00
CA GLY A 113 -0.35 -7.59 -25.50
C GLY A 113 -1.57 -6.95 -24.82
N LYS A 114 -2.15 -7.59 -23.80
CA LYS A 114 -3.35 -7.12 -23.11
C LYS A 114 -3.06 -6.00 -22.11
N VAL A 115 -1.86 -5.98 -21.53
CA VAL A 115 -1.44 -5.02 -20.51
C VAL A 115 -0.09 -4.42 -20.88
N ARG A 116 0.04 -3.11 -20.69
CA ARG A 116 1.31 -2.42 -20.57
C ARG A 116 1.64 -2.24 -19.10
N PHE A 117 2.83 -2.67 -18.67
CA PHE A 117 3.29 -2.50 -17.30
C PHE A 117 4.33 -1.40 -17.22
N VAL A 118 4.17 -0.46 -16.27
CA VAL A 118 5.07 0.67 -16.02
C VAL A 118 5.53 0.64 -14.58
N TYR A 119 6.83 0.53 -14.36
CA TYR A 119 7.45 0.54 -13.04
C TYR A 119 8.09 1.90 -12.77
N PHE A 120 7.74 2.50 -11.64
CA PHE A 120 8.30 3.76 -11.14
C PHE A 120 9.17 3.49 -9.93
N ASP A 121 10.44 3.90 -10.01
CA ASP A 121 11.35 3.85 -8.88
C ASP A 121 10.90 4.85 -7.80
N LEU A 122 10.70 4.35 -6.58
CA LEU A 122 10.36 5.15 -5.41
C LEU A 122 11.26 4.77 -4.22
N PRO A 123 12.59 5.04 -4.31
CA PRO A 123 13.52 4.72 -3.24
C PRO A 123 13.21 5.55 -2.00
N LEU A 124 12.86 4.88 -0.90
CA LEU A 124 12.51 5.51 0.36
C LEU A 124 13.77 5.91 1.14
N ARG A 125 13.75 7.08 1.79
CA ARG A 125 14.93 7.63 2.49
C ARG A 125 15.49 6.75 3.60
N GLN A 126 14.65 5.92 4.24
CA GLN A 126 15.06 4.97 5.28
C GLN A 126 15.71 3.70 4.74
N HIS A 127 15.68 3.49 3.43
CA HIS A 127 16.26 2.33 2.75
C HIS A 127 17.57 2.72 2.06
N GLN A 128 18.68 2.55 2.78
CA GLN A 128 20.00 3.03 2.33
C GLN A 128 20.45 2.49 0.97
N ASN A 129 20.03 1.28 0.61
CA ASN A 129 20.42 0.59 -0.63
C ASN A 129 19.36 0.68 -1.74
N ALA A 130 18.23 1.35 -1.51
CA ALA A 130 17.14 1.46 -2.49
C ALA A 130 17.55 2.25 -3.73
N MET A 131 18.24 3.39 -3.56
CA MET A 131 18.73 4.20 -4.67
C MET A 131 19.80 3.45 -5.51
N PRO A 132 20.84 2.82 -4.92
CA PRO A 132 21.75 1.96 -5.66
C PRO A 132 21.06 0.80 -6.39
N ALA A 133 20.04 0.17 -5.80
CA ALA A 133 19.31 -0.92 -6.44
C ALA A 133 18.50 -0.44 -7.66
N ALA A 134 17.81 0.70 -7.55
CA ALA A 134 17.09 1.30 -8.67
C ALA A 134 18.06 1.63 -9.82
N GLN A 135 19.22 2.20 -9.51
CA GLN A 135 20.25 2.45 -10.50
C GLN A 135 20.80 1.16 -11.12
N ALA A 136 20.95 0.08 -10.33
CA ALA A 136 21.42 -1.21 -10.85
C ALA A 136 20.45 -1.81 -11.89
N ALA A 137 19.15 -1.74 -11.67
CA ALA A 137 18.17 -2.16 -12.66
C ALA A 137 18.29 -1.35 -13.96
N ARG A 138 18.43 -0.02 -13.86
CA ARG A 138 18.59 0.86 -15.03
C ARG A 138 19.93 0.65 -15.74
N CYS A 139 21.03 0.45 -15.02
CA CYS A 139 22.33 0.12 -15.59
C CYS A 139 22.33 -1.22 -16.35
N ALA A 140 21.58 -2.21 -15.86
CA ALA A 140 21.33 -3.45 -16.59
C ALA A 140 20.46 -3.19 -17.83
N GLY A 141 19.52 -2.25 -17.73
CA GLY A 141 18.67 -1.81 -18.84
C GLY A 141 19.45 -1.23 -20.01
N ASP A 142 20.56 -0.52 -19.76
CA ASP A 142 21.48 -0.03 -20.81
C ASP A 142 22.09 -1.16 -21.65
N GLN A 143 21.97 -2.39 -21.20
CA GLN A 143 22.44 -3.60 -21.86
C GLN A 143 21.28 -4.59 -22.16
N GLY A 144 20.03 -4.10 -22.13
CA GLY A 144 18.82 -4.87 -22.48
C GLY A 144 18.30 -5.82 -21.39
N GLN A 145 18.84 -5.72 -20.15
CA GLN A 145 18.51 -6.66 -19.06
C GLN A 145 17.83 -5.98 -17.86
N TYR A 146 17.05 -4.91 -18.10
CA TYR A 146 16.34 -4.23 -17.01
C TYR A 146 15.46 -5.18 -16.20
N TRP A 147 14.58 -5.90 -16.87
CA TRP A 147 13.59 -6.76 -16.19
C TRP A 147 14.22 -7.98 -15.52
N ALA A 148 15.29 -8.54 -16.10
CA ALA A 148 16.04 -9.61 -15.46
C ALA A 148 16.71 -9.14 -14.15
N MET A 149 17.29 -7.95 -14.15
CA MET A 149 17.88 -7.35 -12.95
C MET A 149 16.79 -6.94 -11.95
N HIS A 150 15.68 -6.38 -12.42
CA HIS A 150 14.51 -6.05 -11.60
C HIS A 150 14.03 -7.27 -10.81
N ASP A 151 13.78 -8.37 -11.50
CA ASP A 151 13.30 -9.59 -10.85
C ASP A 151 14.36 -10.14 -9.88
N LYS A 152 15.65 -10.16 -10.26
CA LYS A 152 16.76 -10.60 -9.42
C LYS A 152 16.92 -9.78 -8.13
N LEU A 153 16.73 -8.46 -8.22
CA LEU A 153 16.83 -7.59 -7.04
C LEU A 153 15.76 -7.92 -6.00
N TYR A 154 14.53 -8.22 -6.43
CA TYR A 154 13.48 -8.65 -5.51
C TYR A 154 13.69 -10.06 -4.99
N ASP A 155 14.00 -11.02 -5.85
CA ASP A 155 14.21 -12.43 -5.49
C ASP A 155 15.35 -12.58 -4.47
N ALA A 156 16.39 -11.77 -4.60
CA ALA A 156 17.57 -11.80 -3.74
C ALA A 156 17.63 -10.66 -2.72
N GLN A 157 16.49 -10.01 -2.41
CA GLN A 157 16.46 -8.81 -1.55
C GLN A 157 17.20 -9.02 -0.23
N GLY A 158 17.10 -10.21 0.39
CA GLY A 158 17.77 -10.54 1.65
C GLY A 158 19.30 -10.56 1.57
N GLU A 159 19.89 -10.73 0.36
CA GLU A 159 21.36 -10.76 0.19
C GLU A 159 21.99 -9.39 0.22
N TRP A 160 21.28 -8.35 -0.24
CA TRP A 160 21.87 -7.03 -0.46
C TRP A 160 21.25 -5.90 0.36
N SER A 161 20.03 -6.07 0.86
CA SER A 161 19.30 -5.00 1.56
C SER A 161 20.02 -4.49 2.80
N GLY A 162 20.73 -5.35 3.52
CA GLY A 162 21.57 -5.00 4.67
C GLY A 162 23.07 -4.86 4.37
N SER A 163 23.48 -4.90 3.11
CA SER A 163 24.89 -4.86 2.71
C SER A 163 25.47 -3.45 2.86
N ASN A 164 26.74 -3.39 3.30
CA ASN A 164 27.53 -2.17 3.26
C ASN A 164 28.19 -1.93 1.88
N ASP A 165 28.19 -2.94 1.01
CA ASP A 165 28.68 -2.86 -0.37
C ASP A 165 27.68 -3.55 -1.33
N PRO A 166 26.54 -2.91 -1.62
CA PRO A 166 25.57 -3.44 -2.55
C PRO A 166 26.08 -3.47 -3.99
N VAL A 167 27.01 -2.57 -4.37
CA VAL A 167 27.57 -2.49 -5.71
C VAL A 167 28.29 -3.76 -6.11
N ALA A 168 29.10 -4.34 -5.21
CA ALA A 168 29.76 -5.62 -5.45
C ALA A 168 28.74 -6.75 -5.66
N THR A 169 27.65 -6.76 -4.89
CA THR A 169 26.58 -7.75 -5.04
C THR A 169 25.85 -7.60 -6.37
N PHE A 170 25.48 -6.38 -6.75
CA PHE A 170 24.81 -6.12 -8.03
C PHE A 170 25.70 -6.42 -9.23
N THR A 171 27.02 -6.17 -9.13
CA THR A 171 28.00 -6.55 -10.16
C THR A 171 28.05 -8.07 -10.34
N ARG A 172 27.99 -8.83 -9.25
CA ARG A 172 27.90 -10.31 -9.33
C ARG A 172 26.62 -10.77 -10.05
N TYR A 173 25.49 -10.09 -9.81
CA TYR A 173 24.26 -10.40 -10.54
C TYR A 173 24.38 -10.07 -12.03
N ALA A 174 24.98 -8.93 -12.37
CA ALA A 174 25.22 -8.51 -13.75
C ALA A 174 26.07 -9.54 -14.49
N ASN A 175 27.11 -10.08 -13.85
CA ASN A 175 27.95 -11.13 -14.43
C ASN A 175 27.16 -12.42 -14.68
N GLY A 176 26.22 -12.77 -13.79
CA GLY A 176 25.31 -13.92 -13.98
C GLY A 176 24.28 -13.73 -15.09
N MET A 177 24.14 -12.53 -15.66
CA MET A 177 23.27 -12.16 -16.77
C MET A 177 24.03 -11.87 -18.07
N ASP A 178 25.31 -12.25 -18.15
CA ASP A 178 26.21 -12.00 -19.28
C ASP A 178 26.36 -10.51 -19.67
N LEU A 179 26.23 -9.61 -18.69
CA LEU A 179 26.44 -8.19 -18.89
C LEU A 179 27.95 -7.84 -18.90
N GLU A 180 28.32 -6.80 -19.65
CA GLU A 180 29.69 -6.29 -19.62
C GLU A 180 29.96 -5.61 -18.25
N GLU A 181 30.74 -6.30 -17.40
CA GLU A 181 30.99 -5.92 -16.00
C GLU A 181 31.50 -4.49 -15.83
N ARG A 182 32.50 -4.08 -16.63
CA ARG A 182 33.09 -2.76 -16.49
C ARG A 182 32.10 -1.64 -16.83
N ARG A 183 31.28 -1.86 -17.86
CA ARG A 183 30.21 -0.92 -18.25
C ARG A 183 29.18 -0.80 -17.15
N PHE A 184 28.73 -1.93 -16.59
CA PHE A 184 27.77 -1.97 -15.50
C PHE A 184 28.31 -1.27 -14.24
N ARG A 185 29.51 -1.65 -13.79
CA ARG A 185 30.15 -1.02 -12.61
C ARG A 185 30.34 0.48 -12.79
N ARG A 186 30.87 0.90 -13.94
CA ARG A 186 31.05 2.34 -14.24
C ARG A 186 29.73 3.08 -14.14
N CYS A 187 28.64 2.53 -14.70
CA CYS A 187 27.30 3.11 -14.62
C CYS A 187 26.89 3.35 -13.16
N LEU A 188 27.07 2.36 -12.28
CA LEU A 188 26.75 2.48 -10.86
C LEU A 188 27.66 3.46 -10.12
N GLU A 189 28.97 3.35 -10.30
CA GLU A 189 29.97 4.19 -9.62
C GLU A 189 29.87 5.67 -10.01
N THR A 190 29.41 5.97 -11.22
CA THR A 190 29.18 7.35 -11.68
C THR A 190 27.75 7.84 -11.43
N GLU A 191 26.90 7.03 -10.78
CA GLU A 191 25.50 7.34 -10.54
C GLU A 191 24.76 7.77 -11.81
N LEU A 192 25.04 7.14 -12.96
CA LEU A 192 24.58 7.57 -14.29
C LEU A 192 23.06 7.76 -14.37
N HIS A 193 22.27 6.93 -13.67
CA HIS A 193 20.82 6.98 -13.68
C HIS A 193 20.18 7.65 -12.45
N LYS A 194 20.97 8.33 -11.62
CA LYS A 194 20.45 9.00 -10.41
C LYS A 194 19.35 9.99 -10.73
N GLU A 195 19.58 10.88 -11.70
CA GLU A 195 18.59 11.87 -12.11
C GLU A 195 17.30 11.21 -12.61
N ALA A 196 17.39 10.14 -13.40
CA ALA A 196 16.22 9.42 -13.90
C ALA A 196 15.41 8.76 -12.77
N VAL A 197 16.09 8.21 -11.75
CA VAL A 197 15.43 7.69 -10.54
C VAL A 197 14.79 8.83 -9.74
N GLU A 198 15.44 9.96 -9.59
CA GLU A 198 14.90 11.14 -8.92
C GLU A 198 13.68 11.71 -9.65
N GLN A 199 13.67 11.71 -10.98
CA GLN A 199 12.52 12.12 -11.80
C GLN A 199 11.34 11.17 -11.56
N SER A 200 11.58 9.86 -11.54
CA SER A 200 10.57 8.85 -11.19
C SER A 200 9.97 9.09 -9.79
N LEU A 201 10.83 9.36 -8.79
CA LEU A 201 10.40 9.73 -7.44
C LEU A 201 9.56 11.03 -7.43
N GLN A 202 9.91 12.03 -8.24
CA GLN A 202 9.11 13.27 -8.35
C GLN A 202 7.72 13.00 -8.91
N VAL A 203 7.55 12.08 -9.84
CA VAL A 203 6.22 11.63 -10.30
C VAL A 203 5.41 11.08 -9.13
N ALA A 204 5.99 10.19 -8.31
CA ALA A 204 5.32 9.66 -7.14
C ALA A 204 4.85 10.76 -6.17
N VAL A 205 5.68 11.78 -5.95
CA VAL A 205 5.32 12.96 -5.11
C VAL A 205 4.16 13.73 -5.72
N GLN A 206 4.20 14.03 -7.03
CA GLN A 206 3.14 14.74 -7.74
C GLN A 206 1.82 13.97 -7.70
N MET A 207 1.88 12.66 -7.87
CA MET A 207 0.73 11.74 -7.79
C MET A 207 0.28 11.45 -6.35
N ARG A 208 0.93 12.06 -5.35
CA ARG A 208 0.65 11.87 -3.91
C ARG A 208 0.74 10.42 -3.46
N VAL A 209 1.62 9.65 -4.07
CA VAL A 209 1.92 8.28 -3.64
C VAL A 209 2.61 8.33 -2.28
N SER A 210 1.99 7.71 -1.27
CA SER A 210 2.43 7.80 0.13
C SER A 210 3.02 6.50 0.70
N SER A 211 2.96 5.41 -0.06
CA SER A 211 3.42 4.09 0.40
C SER A 211 3.91 3.23 -0.77
N THR A 212 4.71 2.21 -0.45
CA THR A 212 5.17 1.20 -1.40
C THR A 212 4.77 -0.21 -0.95
N PRO A 213 4.34 -1.09 -1.89
CA PRO A 213 4.02 -0.74 -3.26
C PRO A 213 2.69 0.02 -3.35
N THR A 214 2.61 1.00 -4.25
CA THR A 214 1.33 1.51 -4.74
C THR A 214 1.14 1.01 -6.16
N VAL A 215 0.04 0.32 -6.39
CA VAL A 215 -0.27 -0.31 -7.68
C VAL A 215 -1.58 0.24 -8.21
N MET A 216 -1.58 0.65 -9.46
CA MET A 216 -2.74 1.19 -10.16
C MET A 216 -3.02 0.36 -11.42
N VAL A 217 -4.27 0.10 -11.69
CA VAL A 217 -4.77 -0.41 -12.97
C VAL A 217 -5.55 0.74 -13.60
N ASP A 218 -5.01 1.33 -14.65
CA ASP A 218 -5.44 2.62 -15.21
C ASP A 218 -5.47 3.71 -14.11
N ASN A 219 -6.63 4.21 -13.72
CA ASN A 219 -6.81 5.16 -12.62
C ASN A 219 -7.35 4.53 -11.32
N ILE A 220 -7.33 3.20 -11.20
CA ILE A 220 -7.84 2.44 -10.05
C ILE A 220 -6.70 1.98 -9.18
N GLN A 221 -6.54 2.59 -8.01
CA GLN A 221 -5.55 2.16 -7.05
C GLN A 221 -5.99 0.86 -6.33
N LEU A 222 -5.12 -0.14 -6.30
CA LEU A 222 -5.35 -1.34 -5.51
C LEU A 222 -5.28 -1.03 -4.01
N THR A 223 -6.26 -1.51 -3.28
CA THR A 223 -6.32 -1.35 -1.81
C THR A 223 -5.55 -2.42 -1.06
N ARG A 224 -5.35 -3.56 -1.68
CA ARG A 224 -4.58 -4.71 -1.18
C ARG A 224 -3.74 -5.28 -2.32
N PRO A 225 -2.58 -4.66 -2.64
CA PRO A 225 -1.72 -5.14 -3.72
C PRO A 225 -1.36 -6.61 -3.54
N GLY A 226 -1.69 -7.43 -4.53
CA GLY A 226 -1.46 -8.86 -4.58
C GLY A 226 -2.18 -9.46 -5.80
N TRP A 227 -1.79 -10.68 -6.18
CA TRP A 227 -2.27 -11.30 -7.42
C TRP A 227 -3.79 -11.34 -7.54
N GLY A 228 -4.50 -11.78 -6.50
CA GLY A 228 -5.96 -11.94 -6.57
C GLY A 228 -6.71 -10.64 -6.88
N GLN A 229 -6.30 -9.50 -6.26
CA GLN A 229 -6.92 -8.22 -6.55
C GLN A 229 -6.44 -7.64 -7.88
N LEU A 230 -5.15 -7.77 -8.19
CA LEU A 230 -4.56 -7.28 -9.44
C LEU A 230 -5.24 -7.94 -10.64
N SER A 231 -5.24 -9.27 -10.71
CA SER A 231 -5.84 -10.00 -11.84
C SER A 231 -7.33 -9.72 -11.99
N ALA A 232 -8.08 -9.68 -10.89
CA ALA A 232 -9.52 -9.43 -10.94
C ALA A 232 -9.86 -8.00 -11.44
N VAL A 233 -9.05 -6.98 -11.10
CA VAL A 233 -9.24 -5.62 -11.60
C VAL A 233 -8.81 -5.54 -13.07
N VAL A 234 -7.68 -6.14 -13.45
CA VAL A 234 -7.22 -6.19 -14.86
C VAL A 234 -8.26 -6.85 -15.75
N GLU A 235 -8.78 -8.03 -15.38
CA GLU A 235 -9.81 -8.72 -16.16
C GLU A 235 -11.09 -7.86 -16.31
N ARG A 236 -11.49 -7.19 -15.25
CA ARG A 236 -12.65 -6.28 -15.30
C ARG A 236 -12.43 -5.12 -16.27
N GLU A 237 -11.24 -4.50 -16.27
CA GLU A 237 -10.95 -3.36 -17.17
C GLU A 237 -10.78 -3.84 -18.62
N LEU A 238 -10.17 -5.01 -18.85
CA LEU A 238 -10.13 -5.63 -20.18
C LEU A 238 -11.52 -5.87 -20.77
N ALA A 239 -12.45 -6.40 -19.96
CA ALA A 239 -13.83 -6.64 -20.39
C ALA A 239 -14.62 -5.35 -20.73
N LYS A 240 -14.15 -4.18 -20.32
CA LYS A 240 -14.75 -2.89 -20.71
C LYS A 240 -14.18 -2.32 -22.03
N ALA A 241 -12.98 -2.78 -22.39
CA ALA A 241 -12.27 -2.33 -23.58
C ALA A 241 -12.65 -3.13 -24.84
N GLU A 242 -13.32 -4.29 -24.68
CA GLU A 242 -13.93 -5.09 -25.76
C GLU A 242 -15.28 -4.51 -26.22
#